data_d167bd7bc1ac87ee4512e488ad35fc1a
#
_entry.id   d167bd7bc1ac87ee4512e488ad35fc1a
#
_cell.length_a   1.000
_cell.length_b   1.000
_cell.length_c   1.000
_cell.angle_alpha   90.00
_cell.angle_beta   90.00
_cell.angle_gamma   90.00
#
_symmetry.space_group_name_H-M   'P 1'
#
loop_
_entity.id
_entity.type
_entity.pdbx_description
1 polymer ?
#
loop_
_entity_poly.entity_id
_entity_poly.type
_entity_poly.pdbx_seq_one_letter_code
_entity_poly.pdbx_strand_id
1 'polypeptide(L)'
;MNSVDKRNKTARIILNNLYDKATDDNIAIDESPFSASMDELFSTSVWGFREILLVVIVGMKLDLTFRASSGFYDCHPRALYEGPIKEFLVEKNIPHRKSGPLNVAKATVGLDRTWATQRRPSIVAEKVVELIKYVEENEGNETDRIDTVGISLFRRLIAHAHSLQNLSVEIEPSADPDFLYHLCHELILNAPDAGNTPQRIAAFLLKNHHKAMTTGIIVTGGDDRASVTSTTSKKPGDINEESSDGIIYKVYELTVKHFDLARIRDSFDCVSIYNCENDADIHEVVVICRKSDCPDDMNLSGMHGYLGYYEYQDVIYRYWDIFEWISNILQMMIPSGRVGFYKELNSYIDDINTATSVKKLWQQLHSQK
;
A
#
# COMPACT_ATOMS: atom_id res chain seq x y z
N MET A 1 19.20 -23.02 -18.22
CA MET A 1 18.23 -22.43 -17.30
C MET A 1 18.95 -22.18 -15.99
N ASN A 2 18.97 -20.95 -15.51
CA ASN A 2 19.63 -20.52 -14.25
C ASN A 2 18.95 -21.22 -13.06
N SER A 3 19.65 -21.43 -11.94
CA SER A 3 19.11 -22.05 -10.70
C SER A 3 17.90 -21.28 -10.14
N VAL A 4 17.89 -19.94 -10.30
CA VAL A 4 16.79 -19.05 -9.91
C VAL A 4 15.54 -19.32 -10.76
N ASP A 5 15.71 -19.45 -12.09
CA ASP A 5 14.59 -19.73 -13.01
C ASP A 5 13.95 -21.08 -12.70
N LYS A 6 14.77 -22.11 -12.40
CA LYS A 6 14.28 -23.42 -12.01
C LYS A 6 13.46 -23.34 -10.72
N ARG A 7 13.97 -22.65 -9.69
CA ARG A 7 13.26 -22.45 -8.42
C ARG A 7 11.92 -21.71 -8.65
N ASN A 8 11.93 -20.61 -9.39
CA ASN A 8 10.72 -19.81 -9.64
C ASN A 8 9.67 -20.63 -10.42
N LYS A 9 10.09 -21.44 -11.40
CA LYS A 9 9.19 -22.36 -12.11
C LYS A 9 8.57 -23.42 -11.18
N THR A 10 9.38 -24.01 -10.29
CA THR A 10 8.88 -24.99 -9.31
C THR A 10 7.93 -24.33 -8.32
N ALA A 11 8.26 -23.15 -7.80
CA ALA A 11 7.38 -22.38 -6.92
C ALA A 11 6.02 -22.10 -7.59
N ARG A 12 6.03 -21.78 -8.87
CA ARG A 12 4.81 -21.53 -9.66
C ARG A 12 3.94 -22.79 -9.80
N ILE A 13 4.54 -23.96 -9.98
CA ILE A 13 3.83 -25.24 -10.01
C ILE A 13 3.19 -25.52 -8.64
N ILE A 14 3.92 -25.29 -7.55
CA ILE A 14 3.41 -25.45 -6.18
C ILE A 14 2.20 -24.55 -5.94
N LEU A 15 2.30 -23.27 -6.30
CA LEU A 15 1.22 -22.29 -6.14
C LEU A 15 -0.03 -22.68 -6.93
N ASN A 16 0.12 -23.08 -8.20
CA ASN A 16 -1.00 -23.56 -9.01
C ASN A 16 -1.67 -24.79 -8.37
N ASN A 17 -0.88 -25.77 -7.94
CA ASN A 17 -1.41 -26.99 -7.33
C ASN A 17 -2.22 -26.70 -6.05
N LEU A 18 -1.70 -25.83 -5.17
CA LEU A 18 -2.40 -25.44 -3.94
C LEU A 18 -3.68 -24.63 -4.25
N TYR A 19 -3.61 -23.75 -5.23
CA TYR A 19 -4.76 -22.95 -5.66
C TYR A 19 -5.85 -23.81 -6.28
N ASP A 20 -5.50 -24.72 -7.20
CA ASP A 20 -6.44 -25.62 -7.85
C ASP A 20 -7.14 -26.53 -6.82
N LYS A 21 -6.37 -27.05 -5.84
CA LYS A 21 -6.94 -27.81 -4.73
C LYS A 21 -7.86 -26.95 -3.83
N ALA A 22 -7.53 -25.68 -3.63
CA ALA A 22 -8.34 -24.76 -2.82
C ALA A 22 -9.67 -24.39 -3.49
N THR A 23 -9.70 -24.37 -4.83
CA THR A 23 -10.91 -24.07 -5.63
C THR A 23 -11.77 -25.29 -5.92
N ASP A 24 -11.29 -26.50 -5.63
CA ASP A 24 -12.07 -27.72 -5.76
C ASP A 24 -12.84 -28.04 -4.46
N ASP A 25 -14.15 -27.88 -4.50
CA ASP A 25 -15.04 -28.13 -3.35
C ASP A 25 -15.07 -29.60 -2.91
N ASN A 26 -14.63 -30.55 -3.76
CA ASN A 26 -14.58 -31.97 -3.43
C ASN A 26 -13.36 -32.33 -2.56
N ILE A 27 -12.38 -31.45 -2.44
CA ILE A 27 -11.18 -31.69 -1.60
C ILE A 27 -11.51 -31.34 -0.16
N ALA A 28 -11.75 -32.36 0.66
CA ALA A 28 -11.88 -32.20 2.11
C ALA A 28 -10.52 -32.09 2.78
N ILE A 29 -10.37 -31.13 3.70
CA ILE A 29 -9.20 -30.98 4.58
C ILE A 29 -9.66 -30.88 6.03
N ASP A 30 -8.87 -31.42 6.96
CA ASP A 30 -9.11 -31.23 8.38
C ASP A 30 -8.40 -29.98 8.88
N GLU A 31 -9.18 -28.92 9.12
CA GLU A 31 -8.69 -27.64 9.66
C GLU A 31 -8.77 -27.56 11.19
N SER A 32 -9.36 -28.56 11.87
CA SER A 32 -9.62 -28.50 13.29
C SER A 32 -8.40 -28.17 14.18
N PRO A 33 -7.16 -28.59 13.81
CA PRO A 33 -5.99 -28.28 14.64
C PRO A 33 -5.53 -26.81 14.55
N PHE A 34 -5.91 -26.06 13.50
CA PHE A 34 -5.35 -24.73 13.22
C PHE A 34 -6.35 -23.70 12.71
N SER A 35 -7.61 -24.02 12.54
CA SER A 35 -8.65 -23.13 11.99
C SER A 35 -8.70 -21.78 12.72
N ALA A 36 -8.73 -21.77 14.05
CA ALA A 36 -8.77 -20.52 14.83
C ALA A 36 -7.54 -19.63 14.58
N SER A 37 -6.35 -20.22 14.45
CA SER A 37 -5.13 -19.47 14.14
C SER A 37 -5.15 -18.92 12.73
N MET A 38 -5.69 -19.67 11.76
CA MET A 38 -5.86 -19.23 10.39
C MET A 38 -6.87 -18.08 10.29
N ASP A 39 -8.01 -18.15 10.99
CA ASP A 39 -9.03 -17.10 11.00
C ASP A 39 -8.50 -15.79 11.59
N GLU A 40 -7.68 -15.86 12.65
CA GLU A 40 -7.06 -14.70 13.25
C GLU A 40 -6.13 -13.97 12.26
N LEU A 41 -5.44 -14.65 11.35
CA LEU A 41 -4.66 -14.01 10.29
C LEU A 41 -5.51 -13.15 9.37
N PHE A 42 -6.80 -13.44 9.25
CA PHE A 42 -7.72 -12.70 8.39
C PHE A 42 -8.54 -11.64 9.13
N SER A 43 -8.44 -11.56 10.46
CA SER A 43 -9.06 -10.52 11.28
C SER A 43 -8.37 -9.16 11.17
N THR A 44 -7.09 -9.13 10.77
CA THR A 44 -6.26 -7.92 10.70
C THR A 44 -6.15 -7.32 9.29
N SER A 45 -5.97 -5.99 9.22
CA SER A 45 -5.59 -5.28 8.01
C SER A 45 -4.09 -5.42 7.64
N VAL A 46 -3.27 -6.04 8.50
CA VAL A 46 -1.83 -6.26 8.27
C VAL A 46 -1.64 -7.54 7.45
N TRP A 47 -1.80 -7.47 6.15
CA TRP A 47 -1.75 -8.63 5.23
C TRP A 47 -0.39 -9.31 5.17
N GLY A 48 0.69 -8.64 5.58
CA GLY A 48 2.02 -9.21 5.62
C GLY A 48 2.13 -10.51 6.40
N PHE A 49 1.26 -10.75 7.39
CA PHE A 49 1.22 -12.01 8.13
C PHE A 49 0.72 -13.20 7.29
N ARG A 50 -0.24 -12.99 6.41
CA ARG A 50 -0.74 -14.00 5.45
C ARG A 50 0.32 -14.30 4.39
N GLU A 51 0.96 -13.26 3.90
CA GLU A 51 1.99 -13.33 2.88
C GLU A 51 3.26 -14.03 3.39
N ILE A 52 3.63 -13.82 4.67
CA ILE A 52 4.76 -14.53 5.28
C ILE A 52 4.48 -16.03 5.42
N LEU A 53 3.25 -16.39 5.79
CA LEU A 53 2.83 -17.79 5.86
C LEU A 53 2.88 -18.45 4.47
N LEU A 54 2.44 -17.74 3.43
CA LEU A 54 2.52 -18.23 2.05
C LEU A 54 3.98 -18.45 1.60
N VAL A 55 4.89 -17.53 1.97
CA VAL A 55 6.34 -17.70 1.71
C VAL A 55 6.87 -18.94 2.42
N VAL A 56 6.50 -19.17 3.67
CA VAL A 56 6.92 -20.36 4.46
C VAL A 56 6.42 -21.65 3.80
N ILE A 57 5.14 -21.73 3.44
CA ILE A 57 4.54 -22.90 2.78
C ILE A 57 5.26 -23.21 1.47
N VAL A 58 5.47 -22.21 0.61
CA VAL A 58 6.18 -22.41 -0.66
C VAL A 58 7.64 -22.76 -0.42
N GLY A 59 8.31 -22.13 0.55
CA GLY A 59 9.69 -22.44 0.94
C GLY A 59 9.86 -23.89 1.37
N MET A 60 8.99 -24.38 2.27
CA MET A 60 9.01 -25.78 2.73
C MET A 60 8.69 -26.79 1.61
N LYS A 61 7.82 -26.44 0.67
CA LYS A 61 7.53 -27.29 -0.50
C LYS A 61 8.69 -27.32 -1.51
N LEU A 62 9.51 -26.27 -1.55
CA LEU A 62 10.73 -26.25 -2.37
C LEU A 62 11.88 -27.02 -1.71
N ASP A 63 11.97 -26.98 -0.40
CA ASP A 63 12.98 -27.65 0.41
C ASP A 63 12.38 -28.11 1.75
N LEU A 64 12.12 -29.39 1.89
CA LEU A 64 11.55 -29.98 3.11
C LEU A 64 12.49 -29.89 4.33
N THR A 65 13.76 -29.54 4.14
CA THR A 65 14.71 -29.31 5.25
C THR A 65 14.63 -27.88 5.78
N PHE A 66 13.99 -26.94 5.05
CA PHE A 66 13.83 -25.57 5.48
C PHE A 66 12.95 -25.48 6.73
N ARG A 67 13.40 -24.67 7.71
CA ARG A 67 12.68 -24.40 8.97
C ARG A 67 12.58 -22.89 9.19
N ALA A 68 11.38 -22.36 9.00
CA ALA A 68 11.12 -20.94 9.15
C ALA A 68 11.24 -20.46 10.60
N SER A 69 10.99 -21.34 11.57
CA SER A 69 11.13 -21.04 13.01
C SER A 69 12.57 -20.70 13.44
N SER A 70 13.58 -21.19 12.71
CA SER A 70 15.01 -21.00 13.04
C SER A 70 15.83 -20.30 11.96
N GLY A 71 15.37 -20.29 10.69
CA GLY A 71 16.13 -19.76 9.57
C GLY A 71 15.24 -19.21 8.46
N PHE A 72 14.39 -18.23 8.75
CA PHE A 72 13.42 -17.70 7.76
C PHE A 72 14.07 -17.21 6.46
N TYR A 73 15.25 -16.62 6.55
CA TYR A 73 15.94 -16.07 5.37
C TYR A 73 16.62 -17.12 4.49
N ASP A 74 16.71 -18.39 4.93
CA ASP A 74 17.33 -19.48 4.15
C ASP A 74 16.54 -19.78 2.86
N CYS A 75 15.23 -19.53 2.83
CA CYS A 75 14.42 -19.66 1.62
C CYS A 75 14.53 -18.46 0.65
N HIS A 76 15.37 -17.47 0.93
CA HIS A 76 15.45 -16.22 0.15
C HIS A 76 14.09 -15.51 -0.01
N PRO A 77 13.41 -15.13 1.09
CA PRO A 77 11.99 -14.74 1.10
C PRO A 77 11.67 -13.56 0.19
N ARG A 78 12.60 -12.59 0.04
CA ARG A 78 12.42 -11.47 -0.88
C ARG A 78 12.29 -11.95 -2.33
N ALA A 79 13.24 -12.74 -2.80
CA ALA A 79 13.26 -13.20 -4.17
C ALA A 79 12.12 -14.19 -4.47
N LEU A 80 11.69 -14.95 -3.45
CA LEU A 80 10.56 -15.87 -3.55
C LEU A 80 9.23 -15.10 -3.61
N TYR A 81 9.06 -14.09 -2.77
CA TYR A 81 7.83 -13.31 -2.72
C TYR A 81 7.72 -12.32 -3.90
N GLU A 82 8.72 -11.47 -4.13
CA GLU A 82 8.66 -10.40 -5.16
C GLU A 82 8.65 -10.94 -6.59
N GLY A 83 9.09 -12.19 -6.78
CA GLY A 83 8.99 -12.92 -8.04
C GLY A 83 7.74 -13.80 -8.10
N PRO A 84 7.90 -15.15 -8.04
CA PRO A 84 6.85 -16.10 -8.41
C PRO A 84 5.56 -15.98 -7.56
N ILE A 85 5.65 -15.65 -6.26
CA ILE A 85 4.46 -15.54 -5.40
C ILE A 85 3.64 -14.32 -5.79
N LYS A 86 4.26 -13.14 -5.84
CA LYS A 86 3.55 -11.90 -6.17
C LYS A 86 2.97 -11.93 -7.58
N GLU A 87 3.73 -12.41 -8.56
CA GLU A 87 3.25 -12.57 -9.93
C GLU A 87 2.00 -13.48 -9.98
N PHE A 88 2.00 -14.56 -9.20
CA PHE A 88 0.85 -15.45 -9.07
C PHE A 88 -0.36 -14.74 -8.45
N LEU A 89 -0.18 -14.02 -7.34
CA LEU A 89 -1.26 -13.28 -6.68
C LEU A 89 -1.88 -12.22 -7.60
N VAL A 90 -1.05 -11.52 -8.38
CA VAL A 90 -1.50 -10.56 -9.42
C VAL A 90 -2.36 -11.28 -10.46
N GLU A 91 -1.85 -12.39 -11.04
CA GLU A 91 -2.58 -13.16 -12.06
C GLU A 91 -3.94 -13.67 -11.58
N LYS A 92 -4.00 -14.12 -10.33
CA LYS A 92 -5.24 -14.64 -9.74
C LYS A 92 -6.12 -13.56 -9.11
N ASN A 93 -5.75 -12.27 -9.27
CA ASN A 93 -6.45 -11.13 -8.66
C ASN A 93 -6.67 -11.30 -7.14
N ILE A 94 -5.64 -11.80 -6.45
CA ILE A 94 -5.64 -11.96 -4.99
C ILE A 94 -4.96 -10.75 -4.34
N PRO A 95 -5.54 -10.16 -3.26
CA PRO A 95 -4.95 -9.04 -2.55
C PRO A 95 -3.54 -9.33 -2.05
N HIS A 96 -2.60 -8.41 -2.32
CA HIS A 96 -1.20 -8.57 -1.97
C HIS A 96 -0.52 -7.22 -1.72
N ARG A 97 0.61 -7.23 -1.04
CA ARG A 97 1.44 -6.04 -0.81
C ARG A 97 2.71 -6.08 -1.66
N LYS A 98 3.30 -4.90 -1.91
CA LYS A 98 4.55 -4.79 -2.71
C LYS A 98 5.69 -5.58 -2.07
N SER A 99 5.84 -5.49 -0.74
CA SER A 99 6.90 -6.12 0.06
C SER A 99 6.41 -6.58 1.44
N GLY A 100 5.14 -7.03 1.53
CA GLY A 100 4.45 -7.32 2.79
C GLY A 100 5.20 -8.23 3.76
N PRO A 101 5.70 -9.42 3.32
CA PRO A 101 6.43 -10.33 4.20
C PRO A 101 7.67 -9.69 4.82
N LEU A 102 8.39 -8.89 4.05
CA LEU A 102 9.65 -8.27 4.48
C LEU A 102 9.44 -7.19 5.54
N ASN A 103 8.29 -6.52 5.54
CA ASN A 103 7.98 -5.51 6.54
C ASN A 103 7.73 -6.14 7.91
N VAL A 104 7.03 -7.28 7.97
CA VAL A 104 6.75 -7.98 9.23
C VAL A 104 7.89 -8.90 9.69
N ALA A 105 8.76 -9.35 8.78
CA ALA A 105 9.92 -10.20 9.09
C ALA A 105 11.27 -9.45 9.09
N LYS A 106 11.26 -8.12 9.01
CA LYS A 106 12.48 -7.32 8.97
C LYS A 106 13.37 -7.59 10.20
N ALA A 107 14.66 -7.84 9.94
CA ALA A 107 15.69 -8.03 10.96
C ALA A 107 15.41 -9.20 11.94
N THR A 108 14.79 -10.29 11.47
CA THR A 108 14.62 -11.52 12.26
C THR A 108 15.49 -12.65 11.71
N VAL A 109 15.89 -13.58 12.58
CA VAL A 109 16.54 -14.81 12.16
C VAL A 109 15.50 -15.88 11.86
N GLY A 110 14.59 -16.12 12.79
CA GLY A 110 13.50 -17.09 12.68
C GLY A 110 12.15 -16.47 13.06
N LEU A 111 11.09 -17.14 12.64
CA LEU A 111 9.71 -16.76 12.97
C LEU A 111 9.29 -17.53 14.24
N ASP A 112 9.80 -17.09 15.39
CA ASP A 112 9.58 -17.66 16.70
C ASP A 112 8.74 -16.75 17.63
N ARG A 113 8.59 -17.14 18.89
CA ARG A 113 7.87 -16.33 19.89
C ARG A 113 8.53 -14.97 20.11
N THR A 114 9.87 -14.88 20.05
CA THR A 114 10.61 -13.63 20.21
C THR A 114 10.28 -12.67 19.09
N TRP A 115 10.26 -13.15 17.86
CA TRP A 115 9.79 -12.38 16.71
C TRP A 115 8.34 -11.90 16.90
N ALA A 116 7.42 -12.78 17.32
CA ALA A 116 6.00 -12.46 17.43
C ALA A 116 5.73 -11.32 18.44
N THR A 117 6.40 -11.33 19.60
CA THR A 117 6.23 -10.29 20.63
C THR A 117 6.65 -8.88 20.18
N GLN A 118 7.54 -8.80 19.21
CA GLN A 118 8.04 -7.55 18.63
C GLN A 118 7.15 -6.99 17.49
N ARG A 119 6.11 -7.71 17.09
CA ARG A 119 5.23 -7.33 15.97
C ARG A 119 3.92 -6.72 16.46
N ARG A 120 3.23 -6.05 15.54
CA ARG A 120 1.91 -5.46 15.82
C ARG A 120 0.93 -5.84 14.70
N PRO A 121 -0.22 -6.43 15.01
CA PRO A 121 -0.61 -6.96 16.34
C PRO A 121 0.19 -8.23 16.71
N SER A 122 0.66 -8.32 17.96
CA SER A 122 1.46 -9.49 18.42
C SER A 122 0.64 -10.78 18.42
N ILE A 123 -0.64 -10.69 18.77
CA ILE A 123 -1.55 -11.85 18.77
C ILE A 123 -1.60 -12.54 17.39
N VAL A 124 -1.64 -11.78 16.31
CA VAL A 124 -1.64 -12.33 14.94
C VAL A 124 -0.29 -12.94 14.60
N ALA A 125 0.82 -12.31 15.02
CA ALA A 125 2.14 -12.88 14.85
C ALA A 125 2.32 -14.19 15.61
N GLU A 126 1.76 -14.32 16.83
CA GLU A 126 1.73 -15.56 17.60
C GLU A 126 0.98 -16.67 16.85
N LYS A 127 -0.12 -16.33 16.16
CA LYS A 127 -0.86 -17.30 15.33
C LYS A 127 -0.06 -17.75 14.11
N VAL A 128 0.76 -16.89 13.52
CA VAL A 128 1.73 -17.32 12.50
C VAL A 128 2.71 -18.34 13.06
N VAL A 129 3.25 -18.09 14.27
CA VAL A 129 4.18 -19.04 14.93
C VAL A 129 3.50 -20.37 15.23
N GLU A 130 2.24 -20.36 15.68
CA GLU A 130 1.46 -21.60 15.90
C GLU A 130 1.31 -22.41 14.61
N LEU A 131 0.94 -21.75 13.50
CA LEU A 131 0.83 -22.40 12.18
C LEU A 131 2.17 -22.96 11.68
N ILE A 132 3.26 -22.20 11.85
CA ILE A 132 4.61 -22.67 11.49
C ILE A 132 4.98 -23.91 12.32
N LYS A 133 4.74 -23.90 13.63
CA LYS A 133 4.99 -25.06 14.47
C LYS A 133 4.20 -26.28 14.02
N TYR A 134 2.93 -26.10 13.72
CA TYR A 134 2.08 -27.19 13.24
C TYR A 134 2.62 -27.85 11.95
N VAL A 135 3.11 -27.06 11.00
CA VAL A 135 3.67 -27.61 9.75
C VAL A 135 5.09 -28.17 9.94
N GLU A 136 5.87 -27.70 10.92
CA GLU A 136 7.23 -28.15 11.21
C GLU A 136 7.30 -29.33 12.20
N GLU A 137 6.17 -29.75 12.81
CA GLU A 137 6.14 -30.91 13.72
C GLU A 137 6.62 -32.19 13.05
N ASN A 138 7.41 -32.98 13.80
CA ASN A 138 8.05 -34.18 13.28
C ASN A 138 7.13 -35.42 13.27
N GLU A 139 5.89 -35.31 13.78
CA GLU A 139 4.96 -36.43 13.85
C GLU A 139 4.02 -36.44 12.63
N GLY A 140 3.98 -37.62 11.93
CA GLY A 140 3.11 -37.80 10.77
C GLY A 140 3.69 -37.33 9.43
N ASN A 141 2.82 -37.16 8.42
CA ASN A 141 3.23 -36.72 7.08
C ASN A 141 3.34 -35.21 6.99
N GLU A 142 4.54 -34.68 7.03
CA GLU A 142 4.84 -33.23 6.93
C GLU A 142 4.28 -32.62 5.63
N THR A 143 4.40 -33.35 4.52
CA THR A 143 3.89 -32.88 3.21
C THR A 143 2.39 -32.66 3.23
N ASP A 144 1.63 -33.54 3.88
CA ASP A 144 0.17 -33.42 3.98
C ASP A 144 -0.23 -32.23 4.86
N ARG A 145 0.49 -31.95 5.96
CA ARG A 145 0.24 -30.78 6.82
C ARG A 145 0.51 -29.47 6.06
N ILE A 146 1.62 -29.40 5.32
CA ILE A 146 1.95 -28.23 4.51
C ILE A 146 0.86 -27.99 3.46
N ASP A 147 0.40 -29.05 2.78
CA ASP A 147 -0.68 -28.97 1.79
C ASP A 147 -1.99 -28.52 2.43
N THR A 148 -2.37 -29.10 3.57
CA THR A 148 -3.61 -28.75 4.29
C THR A 148 -3.64 -27.28 4.70
N VAL A 149 -2.55 -26.78 5.31
CA VAL A 149 -2.43 -25.35 5.68
C VAL A 149 -2.40 -24.46 4.45
N GLY A 150 -1.72 -24.88 3.38
CA GLY A 150 -1.65 -24.15 2.12
C GLY A 150 -3.02 -24.02 1.42
N ILE A 151 -3.79 -25.10 1.36
CA ILE A 151 -5.14 -25.12 0.81
C ILE A 151 -6.07 -24.23 1.63
N SER A 152 -6.02 -24.34 2.96
CA SER A 152 -6.79 -23.51 3.88
C SER A 152 -6.49 -22.03 3.72
N LEU A 153 -5.19 -21.68 3.61
CA LEU A 153 -4.76 -20.29 3.37
C LEU A 153 -5.33 -19.76 2.03
N PHE A 154 -5.23 -20.54 0.95
CA PHE A 154 -5.75 -20.13 -0.36
C PHE A 154 -7.27 -19.98 -0.37
N ARG A 155 -8.02 -20.87 0.29
CA ARG A 155 -9.48 -20.73 0.43
C ARG A 155 -9.87 -19.38 1.04
N ARG A 156 -9.18 -18.97 2.10
CA ARG A 156 -9.44 -17.68 2.75
C ARG A 156 -8.95 -16.49 1.94
N LEU A 157 -7.83 -16.62 1.22
CA LEU A 157 -7.35 -15.57 0.30
C LEU A 157 -8.35 -15.34 -0.84
N ILE A 158 -8.90 -16.41 -1.43
CA ILE A 158 -9.92 -16.35 -2.48
C ILE A 158 -11.22 -15.74 -1.95
N ALA A 159 -11.69 -16.20 -0.80
CA ALA A 159 -12.89 -15.65 -0.17
C ALA A 159 -12.73 -14.16 0.16
N HIS A 160 -11.56 -13.76 0.65
CA HIS A 160 -11.23 -12.35 0.90
C HIS A 160 -11.21 -11.54 -0.40
N ALA A 161 -10.61 -12.06 -1.48
CA ALA A 161 -10.62 -11.41 -2.79
C ALA A 161 -12.05 -11.17 -3.29
N HIS A 162 -12.91 -12.20 -3.23
CA HIS A 162 -14.33 -12.06 -3.59
C HIS A 162 -15.05 -11.03 -2.71
N SER A 163 -14.78 -11.00 -1.42
CA SER A 163 -15.40 -10.01 -0.51
C SER A 163 -15.02 -8.58 -0.87
N LEU A 164 -13.80 -8.34 -1.36
CA LEU A 164 -13.34 -7.02 -1.81
C LEU A 164 -13.94 -6.65 -3.18
N GLN A 165 -14.08 -7.61 -4.09
CA GLN A 165 -14.72 -7.41 -5.38
C GLN A 165 -16.21 -7.03 -5.23
N ASN A 166 -16.90 -7.61 -4.26
CA ASN A 166 -18.31 -7.28 -3.96
C ASN A 166 -18.50 -5.86 -3.40
N LEU A 167 -17.42 -5.14 -3.08
CA LEU A 167 -17.46 -3.73 -2.70
C LEU A 167 -17.25 -2.77 -3.87
N SER A 168 -17.05 -3.28 -5.08
CA SER A 168 -16.95 -2.47 -6.30
C SER A 168 -18.27 -1.76 -6.59
N VAL A 169 -18.19 -0.53 -7.09
CA VAL A 169 -19.32 0.32 -7.41
C VAL A 169 -19.23 0.77 -8.86
N GLU A 170 -20.29 0.52 -9.63
CA GLU A 170 -20.44 1.15 -10.94
C GLU A 170 -20.76 2.62 -10.75
N ILE A 171 -19.95 3.50 -11.34
CA ILE A 171 -20.16 4.94 -11.28
C ILE A 171 -20.65 5.50 -12.60
N GLU A 172 -21.58 6.47 -12.50
CA GLU A 172 -21.88 7.35 -13.62
C GLU A 172 -20.90 8.54 -13.63
N PRO A 173 -20.28 8.87 -14.78
CA PRO A 173 -19.34 9.97 -14.83
C PRO A 173 -19.98 11.29 -14.36
N SER A 174 -19.36 11.97 -13.38
CA SER A 174 -19.80 13.26 -12.87
C SER A 174 -18.71 14.31 -13.07
N ALA A 175 -19.13 15.53 -13.43
CA ALA A 175 -18.27 16.71 -13.50
C ALA A 175 -18.65 17.75 -12.43
N ASP A 176 -19.56 17.41 -11.53
CA ASP A 176 -20.02 18.30 -10.46
C ASP A 176 -18.92 18.49 -9.41
N PRO A 177 -18.34 19.68 -9.25
CA PRO A 177 -17.26 19.92 -8.32
C PRO A 177 -17.69 19.75 -6.85
N ASP A 178 -18.91 20.06 -6.49
CA ASP A 178 -19.38 19.99 -5.10
C ASP A 178 -19.57 18.52 -4.68
N PHE A 179 -20.11 17.70 -5.58
CA PHE A 179 -20.18 16.25 -5.38
C PHE A 179 -18.79 15.62 -5.25
N LEU A 180 -17.86 15.96 -6.14
CA LEU A 180 -16.50 15.42 -6.09
C LEU A 180 -15.74 15.89 -4.85
N TYR A 181 -15.94 17.14 -4.44
CA TYR A 181 -15.38 17.67 -3.18
C TYR A 181 -15.90 16.86 -1.98
N HIS A 182 -17.21 16.62 -1.90
CA HIS A 182 -17.80 15.83 -0.83
C HIS A 182 -17.19 14.43 -0.74
N LEU A 183 -17.03 13.75 -1.87
CA LEU A 183 -16.37 12.43 -1.92
C LEU A 183 -14.93 12.48 -1.37
N CYS A 184 -14.14 13.47 -1.82
CA CYS A 184 -12.76 13.65 -1.37
C CYS A 184 -12.70 13.93 0.14
N HIS A 185 -13.55 14.83 0.62
CA HIS A 185 -13.64 15.23 2.02
C HIS A 185 -13.91 14.02 2.93
N GLU A 186 -14.96 13.24 2.62
CA GLU A 186 -15.33 12.06 3.39
C GLU A 186 -14.24 10.98 3.37
N LEU A 187 -13.63 10.73 2.23
CA LEU A 187 -12.55 9.76 2.10
C LEU A 187 -11.31 10.15 2.93
N ILE A 188 -10.93 11.43 2.92
CA ILE A 188 -9.76 11.92 3.67
C ILE A 188 -10.00 11.87 5.17
N LEU A 189 -11.21 12.21 5.64
CA LEU A 189 -11.53 12.21 7.06
C LEU A 189 -11.71 10.80 7.63
N ASN A 190 -12.44 9.94 6.91
CA ASN A 190 -12.95 8.69 7.47
C ASN A 190 -12.22 7.43 6.97
N ALA A 191 -11.46 7.53 5.87
CA ALA A 191 -10.70 6.42 5.29
C ALA A 191 -9.35 6.85 4.70
N PRO A 192 -8.46 7.49 5.47
CA PRO A 192 -7.19 8.02 4.95
C PRO A 192 -6.18 6.93 4.55
N ASP A 193 -6.39 5.67 4.91
CA ASP A 193 -5.51 4.54 4.59
C ASP A 193 -4.02 4.85 4.83
N ALA A 194 -3.70 5.28 6.04
CA ALA A 194 -2.34 5.67 6.45
C ALA A 194 -1.70 6.78 5.57
N GLY A 195 -2.50 7.61 4.89
CA GLY A 195 -2.07 8.68 4.02
C GLY A 195 -2.14 8.35 2.52
N ASN A 196 -2.37 7.09 2.15
CA ASN A 196 -2.45 6.71 0.73
C ASN A 196 -3.63 7.38 0.01
N THR A 197 -4.82 7.42 0.62
CA THR A 197 -6.01 7.99 0.00
C THR A 197 -5.85 9.50 -0.32
N PRO A 198 -5.45 10.38 0.63
CA PRO A 198 -5.21 11.78 0.32
C PRO A 198 -4.11 11.99 -0.73
N GLN A 199 -3.02 11.23 -0.69
CA GLN A 199 -1.95 11.32 -1.68
C GLN A 199 -2.46 10.97 -3.10
N ARG A 200 -3.26 9.91 -3.24
CA ARG A 200 -3.90 9.54 -4.52
C ARG A 200 -4.84 10.62 -5.02
N ILE A 201 -5.69 11.16 -4.14
CA ILE A 201 -6.61 12.24 -4.50
C ILE A 201 -5.84 13.44 -5.05
N ALA A 202 -4.81 13.90 -4.35
CA ALA A 202 -4.01 15.04 -4.79
C ALA A 202 -3.29 14.78 -6.13
N ALA A 203 -2.67 13.62 -6.28
CA ALA A 203 -1.99 13.25 -7.52
C ALA A 203 -2.95 13.17 -8.71
N PHE A 204 -4.14 12.57 -8.53
CA PHE A 204 -5.13 12.46 -9.59
C PHE A 204 -5.74 13.81 -9.97
N LEU A 205 -5.97 14.71 -9.00
CA LEU A 205 -6.42 16.06 -9.27
C LEU A 205 -5.41 16.82 -10.14
N LEU A 206 -4.14 16.85 -9.74
CA LEU A 206 -3.08 17.51 -10.51
C LEU A 206 -2.94 16.90 -11.90
N LYS A 207 -2.85 15.59 -12.00
CA LYS A 207 -2.71 14.86 -13.27
C LYS A 207 -3.85 15.17 -14.25
N ASN A 208 -5.09 15.10 -13.78
CA ASN A 208 -6.24 15.35 -14.64
C ASN A 208 -6.43 16.84 -14.95
N HIS A 209 -6.02 17.74 -14.05
CA HIS A 209 -5.96 19.17 -14.33
C HIS A 209 -4.99 19.45 -15.49
N HIS A 210 -3.74 19.02 -15.38
CA HIS A 210 -2.73 19.23 -16.41
C HIS A 210 -3.07 18.56 -17.73
N LYS A 211 -3.58 17.33 -17.68
CA LYS A 211 -4.04 16.61 -18.87
C LYS A 211 -5.16 17.34 -19.61
N ALA A 212 -6.17 17.84 -18.86
CA ALA A 212 -7.31 18.52 -19.44
C ALA A 212 -6.94 19.90 -20.01
N MET A 213 -5.99 20.59 -19.38
CA MET A 213 -5.46 21.89 -19.80
C MET A 213 -4.33 21.78 -20.83
N THR A 214 -3.89 20.57 -21.19
CA THR A 214 -2.79 20.31 -22.14
C THR A 214 -1.51 21.09 -21.82
N THR A 215 -1.14 21.19 -20.55
CA THR A 215 0.02 21.98 -20.11
C THR A 215 1.36 21.35 -20.46
N GLY A 216 1.40 20.06 -20.77
CA GLY A 216 2.64 19.30 -20.95
C GLY A 216 3.33 18.88 -19.65
N ILE A 217 2.79 19.26 -18.49
CA ILE A 217 3.32 18.87 -17.17
C ILE A 217 2.95 17.43 -16.87
N ILE A 218 3.93 16.66 -16.39
CA ILE A 218 3.80 15.27 -15.93
C ILE A 218 3.75 15.30 -14.40
N VAL A 219 2.79 14.57 -13.83
CA VAL A 219 2.67 14.39 -12.37
C VAL A 219 3.19 13.01 -11.98
N THR A 220 4.20 12.96 -11.12
CA THR A 220 4.84 11.74 -10.64
C THR A 220 4.77 11.63 -9.11
N GLY A 221 5.05 10.44 -8.55
CA GLY A 221 5.09 10.18 -7.10
C GLY A 221 3.79 9.66 -6.52
N GLY A 222 2.63 10.07 -7.03
CA GLY A 222 1.33 9.69 -6.51
C GLY A 222 1.03 8.17 -6.51
N ASP A 223 1.81 7.35 -7.22
CA ASP A 223 1.66 5.89 -7.27
C ASP A 223 2.45 5.16 -6.17
N ASP A 224 3.35 5.83 -5.51
CA ASP A 224 4.06 5.28 -4.37
C ASP A 224 3.15 5.26 -3.12
N ARG A 225 3.45 4.36 -2.17
CA ARG A 225 2.73 4.38 -0.90
C ARG A 225 3.24 5.51 -0.02
N ALA A 226 2.35 6.19 0.68
CA ALA A 226 2.66 7.22 1.66
C ALA A 226 3.64 6.77 2.77
N SER A 227 3.85 5.46 2.94
CA SER A 227 4.83 4.89 3.89
C SER A 227 6.22 4.66 3.31
N VAL A 228 6.42 4.87 2.00
CA VAL A 228 7.74 4.77 1.37
C VAL A 228 8.42 6.11 1.58
N THR A 229 9.49 6.11 2.37
CA THR A 229 10.29 7.34 2.58
C THR A 229 10.88 7.82 1.26
N SER A 230 10.87 9.13 1.04
CA SER A 230 11.41 9.78 -0.17
C SER A 230 12.88 9.40 -0.43
N THR A 231 13.67 9.17 0.62
CA THR A 231 15.04 8.60 0.55
C THR A 231 15.12 7.26 -0.17
N THR A 232 14.07 6.43 -0.09
CA THR A 232 14.03 5.12 -0.78
C THR A 232 13.56 5.27 -2.23
N SER A 233 12.69 6.26 -2.52
CA SER A 233 12.15 6.53 -3.86
C SER A 233 13.07 7.37 -4.73
N LYS A 234 14.10 8.03 -4.15
CA LYS A 234 14.99 9.01 -4.80
C LYS A 234 14.22 10.19 -5.43
N LYS A 235 13.09 10.56 -4.85
CA LYS A 235 12.25 11.68 -5.26
C LYS A 235 12.29 12.78 -4.20
N PRO A 236 12.18 14.06 -4.57
CA PRO A 236 12.24 15.16 -3.61
C PRO A 236 10.98 15.31 -2.76
N GLY A 237 9.85 14.73 -3.16
CA GLY A 237 8.60 14.76 -2.40
C GLY A 237 7.62 13.65 -2.77
N ASP A 238 6.48 13.63 -2.10
CA ASP A 238 5.40 12.67 -2.30
C ASP A 238 4.82 12.74 -3.72
N ILE A 239 4.63 13.96 -4.24
CA ILE A 239 4.14 14.23 -5.59
C ILE A 239 5.03 15.31 -6.22
N ASN A 240 5.33 15.16 -7.51
CA ASN A 240 6.12 16.13 -8.23
C ASN A 240 5.45 16.49 -9.56
N GLU A 241 5.52 17.76 -9.93
CA GLU A 241 5.21 18.26 -11.27
C GLU A 241 6.52 18.46 -12.03
N GLU A 242 6.64 17.78 -13.17
CA GLU A 242 7.87 17.79 -13.96
C GLU A 242 7.60 17.95 -15.46
N SER A 243 8.63 18.38 -16.20
CA SER A 243 8.62 18.36 -17.66
C SER A 243 8.76 16.95 -18.21
N SER A 244 8.57 16.79 -19.52
CA SER A 244 8.87 15.54 -20.25
C SER A 244 10.36 15.14 -20.15
N ASP A 245 11.24 16.09 -19.88
CA ASP A 245 12.69 15.88 -19.77
C ASP A 245 13.10 15.61 -18.31
N GLY A 246 12.15 15.51 -17.39
CA GLY A 246 12.37 15.20 -15.98
C GLY A 246 12.79 16.39 -15.10
N ILE A 247 12.67 17.64 -15.62
CA ILE A 247 12.92 18.84 -14.80
C ILE A 247 11.74 19.05 -13.87
N ILE A 248 11.97 19.04 -12.57
CA ILE A 248 10.95 19.27 -11.55
C ILE A 248 10.64 20.76 -11.43
N TYR A 249 9.38 21.13 -11.58
CA TYR A 249 8.87 22.49 -11.41
C TYR A 249 8.32 22.72 -10.01
N LYS A 250 7.74 21.67 -9.38
CA LYS A 250 7.08 21.79 -8.10
C LYS A 250 7.09 20.49 -7.33
N VAL A 251 7.32 20.60 -6.04
CA VAL A 251 7.37 19.48 -5.11
C VAL A 251 6.25 19.62 -4.09
N TYR A 252 5.56 18.52 -3.80
CA TYR A 252 4.50 18.45 -2.82
C TYR A 252 4.78 17.37 -1.78
N GLU A 253 4.60 17.74 -0.52
CA GLU A 253 4.45 16.85 0.61
C GLU A 253 2.98 16.79 1.02
N LEU A 254 2.46 15.63 1.33
CA LEU A 254 1.07 15.46 1.66
C LEU A 254 0.90 14.68 2.96
N THR A 255 0.12 15.22 3.89
CA THR A 255 -0.02 14.61 5.20
C THR A 255 -1.38 14.85 5.84
N VAL A 256 -1.83 13.84 6.59
CA VAL A 256 -2.94 13.93 7.54
C VAL A 256 -2.47 13.64 8.97
N LYS A 257 -1.19 13.92 9.22
CA LYS A 257 -0.54 13.85 10.54
C LYS A 257 0.27 15.12 10.71
N HIS A 258 0.55 15.48 11.96
CA HIS A 258 1.37 16.65 12.29
C HIS A 258 2.70 16.62 11.51
N PHE A 259 2.97 17.72 10.80
CA PHE A 259 4.19 17.91 10.01
C PHE A 259 5.22 18.65 10.87
N ASP A 260 5.79 17.91 11.81
CA ASP A 260 6.75 18.41 12.78
C ASP A 260 8.14 18.65 12.19
N LEU A 261 9.04 19.22 13.01
CA LEU A 261 10.41 19.51 12.61
C LEU A 261 11.19 18.25 12.16
N ALA A 262 10.86 17.06 12.68
CA ALA A 262 11.51 15.83 12.24
C ALA A 262 11.16 15.51 10.78
N ARG A 263 9.88 15.67 10.42
CA ARG A 263 9.41 15.48 9.04
C ARG A 263 9.93 16.57 8.09
N ILE A 264 10.06 17.82 8.57
CA ILE A 264 10.68 18.89 7.78
C ILE A 264 12.14 18.53 7.46
N ARG A 265 12.90 18.00 8.44
CA ARG A 265 14.26 17.53 8.23
C ARG A 265 14.35 16.38 7.23
N ASP A 266 13.49 15.38 7.38
CA ASP A 266 13.45 14.23 6.47
C ASP A 266 13.14 14.69 5.02
N SER A 267 12.20 15.62 4.85
CA SER A 267 11.87 16.20 3.53
C SER A 267 13.02 17.05 2.98
N PHE A 268 13.66 17.85 3.82
CA PHE A 268 14.83 18.65 3.43
C PHE A 268 15.99 17.76 2.95
N ASP A 269 16.29 16.67 3.68
CA ASP A 269 17.34 15.73 3.29
C ASP A 269 17.05 15.12 1.90
N CYS A 270 15.79 14.80 1.60
CA CYS A 270 15.39 14.30 0.30
C CYS A 270 15.58 15.32 -0.81
N VAL A 271 15.15 16.58 -0.58
CA VAL A 271 15.32 17.68 -1.53
C VAL A 271 16.81 17.95 -1.77
N SER A 272 17.61 18.01 -0.71
CA SER A 272 19.05 18.29 -0.80
C SER A 272 19.79 17.18 -1.56
N ILE A 273 19.49 15.91 -1.30
CA ILE A 273 20.05 14.77 -2.03
C ILE A 273 19.64 14.85 -3.51
N TYR A 274 18.37 15.14 -3.79
CA TYR A 274 17.89 15.25 -5.15
C TYR A 274 18.57 16.39 -5.92
N ASN A 275 18.68 17.58 -5.31
CA ASN A 275 19.38 18.73 -5.89
C ASN A 275 20.83 18.39 -6.23
N CYS A 276 21.55 17.71 -5.30
CA CYS A 276 22.94 17.32 -5.49
C CYS A 276 23.11 16.26 -6.59
N GLU A 277 22.21 15.24 -6.65
CA GLU A 277 22.35 14.13 -7.61
C GLU A 277 21.91 14.52 -9.03
N ASN A 278 21.03 15.53 -9.20
CA ASN A 278 20.41 15.89 -10.48
C ASN A 278 20.77 17.31 -10.96
N ASP A 279 21.68 18.03 -10.27
CA ASP A 279 22.01 19.45 -10.57
C ASP A 279 20.72 20.32 -10.61
N ALA A 280 19.82 20.05 -9.68
CA ALA A 280 18.53 20.75 -9.55
C ALA A 280 18.61 21.87 -8.51
N ASP A 281 17.64 22.82 -8.58
CA ASP A 281 17.60 24.03 -7.74
C ASP A 281 16.23 24.17 -7.07
N ILE A 282 15.84 23.17 -6.28
CA ILE A 282 14.56 23.14 -5.56
C ILE A 282 14.73 23.82 -4.21
N HIS A 283 14.07 24.97 -4.02
CA HIS A 283 14.06 25.75 -2.78
C HIS A 283 12.66 25.97 -2.21
N GLU A 284 11.63 25.35 -2.79
CA GLU A 284 10.26 25.47 -2.32
C GLU A 284 9.57 24.12 -2.35
N VAL A 285 8.90 23.79 -1.24
CA VAL A 285 8.04 22.60 -1.09
C VAL A 285 6.64 23.04 -0.68
N VAL A 286 5.63 22.56 -1.36
CA VAL A 286 4.23 22.77 -1.00
C VAL A 286 3.78 21.65 -0.08
N VAL A 287 3.37 22.00 1.14
CA VAL A 287 2.83 21.04 2.12
C VAL A 287 1.32 21.16 2.13
N ILE A 288 0.65 20.08 1.72
CA ILE A 288 -0.81 19.98 1.73
C ILE A 288 -1.21 19.18 2.96
N CYS A 289 -1.85 19.84 3.94
CA CYS A 289 -2.18 19.23 5.22
C CYS A 289 -3.46 19.86 5.81
N ARG A 290 -3.95 19.30 6.91
CA ARG A 290 -5.00 19.96 7.68
C ARG A 290 -4.38 21.10 8.50
N LYS A 291 -5.15 22.13 8.79
CA LYS A 291 -4.70 23.25 9.64
C LYS A 291 -4.15 22.80 10.99
N SER A 292 -4.72 21.73 11.57
CA SER A 292 -4.25 21.12 12.83
C SER A 292 -2.92 20.39 12.72
N ASP A 293 -2.43 20.14 11.53
CA ASP A 293 -1.23 19.36 11.28
C ASP A 293 0.01 20.22 10.95
N CYS A 294 -0.15 21.56 10.97
CA CYS A 294 0.94 22.51 10.78
C CYS A 294 1.91 22.55 11.97
N PRO A 295 3.18 22.94 11.76
CA PRO A 295 4.09 23.25 12.85
C PRO A 295 3.57 24.42 13.72
N ASP A 296 3.82 24.35 15.04
CA ASP A 296 3.33 25.36 15.99
C ASP A 296 3.98 26.74 15.80
N ASP A 297 5.22 26.77 15.29
CA ASP A 297 6.08 27.96 15.16
C ASP A 297 6.21 28.48 13.73
N MET A 298 5.27 28.10 12.82
CA MET A 298 5.28 28.61 11.45
C MET A 298 4.82 30.08 11.34
N ASN A 299 5.24 30.75 10.28
CA ASN A 299 4.75 32.08 9.93
C ASN A 299 3.32 31.96 9.36
N LEU A 300 2.34 32.37 10.14
CA LEU A 300 0.93 32.27 9.76
C LEU A 300 0.55 33.25 8.67
N SER A 301 -0.34 32.84 7.77
CA SER A 301 -0.96 33.69 6.76
C SER A 301 -2.37 34.12 7.17
N GLY A 302 -2.80 35.33 6.77
CA GLY A 302 -4.18 35.75 6.83
C GLY A 302 -5.02 35.41 5.60
N MET A 303 -4.43 34.72 4.61
CA MET A 303 -5.13 34.34 3.38
C MET A 303 -5.95 33.09 3.58
N HIS A 304 -7.12 33.01 2.92
CA HIS A 304 -7.96 31.82 2.96
C HIS A 304 -7.29 30.65 2.22
N GLY A 305 -7.26 29.49 2.85
CA GLY A 305 -6.69 28.28 2.29
C GLY A 305 -5.17 28.18 2.36
N TYR A 306 -4.45 29.29 2.25
CA TYR A 306 -3.00 29.33 2.45
C TYR A 306 -2.70 29.57 3.93
N LEU A 307 -2.14 28.56 4.61
CA LEU A 307 -1.95 28.58 6.06
C LEU A 307 -0.72 29.38 6.51
N GLY A 308 0.29 29.50 5.63
CA GLY A 308 1.53 30.20 5.92
C GLY A 308 2.76 29.42 5.47
N TYR A 309 3.92 29.70 6.05
CA TYR A 309 5.17 29.07 5.64
C TYR A 309 6.10 28.82 6.83
N TYR A 310 7.02 27.89 6.63
CA TYR A 310 8.13 27.59 7.52
C TYR A 310 9.42 27.59 6.70
N GLU A 311 10.46 28.29 7.17
CA GLU A 311 11.77 28.29 6.54
C GLU A 311 12.68 27.31 7.28
N TYR A 312 13.28 26.38 6.54
CA TYR A 312 14.28 25.47 7.07
C TYR A 312 15.47 25.40 6.14
N GLN A 313 16.62 25.88 6.63
CA GLN A 313 17.85 26.05 5.85
C GLN A 313 17.56 26.97 4.62
N ASP A 314 17.76 26.44 3.42
CA ASP A 314 17.53 27.12 2.15
C ASP A 314 16.23 26.69 1.44
N VAL A 315 15.33 25.99 2.14
CA VAL A 315 14.04 25.54 1.61
C VAL A 315 12.88 26.19 2.35
N ILE A 316 11.91 26.70 1.59
CA ILE A 316 10.66 27.27 2.10
C ILE A 316 9.54 26.24 1.96
N TYR A 317 8.93 25.87 3.08
CA TYR A 317 7.77 24.99 3.15
C TYR A 317 6.50 25.84 3.22
N ARG A 318 5.65 25.78 2.16
CA ARG A 318 4.40 26.53 2.05
C ARG A 318 3.22 25.63 2.34
N TYR A 319 2.46 25.95 3.39
CA TYR A 319 1.36 25.15 3.91
C TYR A 319 0.02 25.58 3.34
N TRP A 320 -0.73 24.60 2.84
CA TRP A 320 -2.07 24.77 2.32
C TRP A 320 -3.05 23.83 3.04
N ASP A 321 -4.23 24.37 3.38
CA ASP A 321 -5.32 23.52 3.88
C ASP A 321 -5.76 22.55 2.80
N ILE A 322 -5.79 21.26 3.12
CA ILE A 322 -6.05 20.17 2.15
C ILE A 322 -7.44 20.31 1.50
N PHE A 323 -8.44 20.71 2.28
CA PHE A 323 -9.82 20.81 1.79
C PHE A 323 -10.00 22.02 0.90
N GLU A 324 -9.46 23.15 1.29
CA GLU A 324 -9.47 24.36 0.48
C GLU A 324 -8.66 24.19 -0.81
N TRP A 325 -7.53 23.51 -0.73
CA TRP A 325 -6.71 23.21 -1.90
C TRP A 325 -7.45 22.31 -2.91
N ILE A 326 -8.13 21.26 -2.43
CA ILE A 326 -8.96 20.37 -3.27
C ILE A 326 -10.12 21.15 -3.91
N SER A 327 -10.84 21.95 -3.11
CA SER A 327 -11.93 22.79 -3.60
C SER A 327 -11.47 23.73 -4.73
N ASN A 328 -10.35 24.42 -4.52
CA ASN A 328 -9.79 25.34 -5.50
C ASN A 328 -9.42 24.64 -6.82
N ILE A 329 -8.77 23.47 -6.77
CA ILE A 329 -8.42 22.74 -7.99
C ILE A 329 -9.66 22.24 -8.72
N LEU A 330 -10.64 21.67 -8.01
CA LEU A 330 -11.89 21.21 -8.61
C LEU A 330 -12.66 22.36 -9.31
N GLN A 331 -12.70 23.54 -8.70
CA GLN A 331 -13.36 24.71 -9.29
C GLN A 331 -12.63 25.23 -10.55
N MET A 332 -11.30 25.25 -10.55
CA MET A 332 -10.49 25.67 -11.70
C MET A 332 -10.45 24.63 -12.82
N MET A 333 -10.70 23.36 -12.51
CA MET A 333 -10.63 22.27 -13.48
C MET A 333 -11.83 22.30 -14.45
N ILE A 334 -11.58 22.14 -15.74
CA ILE A 334 -12.65 22.04 -16.73
C ILE A 334 -13.44 20.71 -16.56
N PRO A 335 -14.70 20.64 -17.03
CA PRO A 335 -15.55 19.44 -16.80
C PRO A 335 -14.93 18.11 -17.22
N SER A 336 -14.21 18.06 -18.35
CA SER A 336 -13.55 16.83 -18.81
C SER A 336 -12.46 16.36 -17.87
N GLY A 337 -11.73 17.28 -17.23
CA GLY A 337 -10.73 16.97 -16.21
C GLY A 337 -11.37 16.36 -14.96
N ARG A 338 -12.49 16.96 -14.47
CA ARG A 338 -13.24 16.45 -13.32
C ARG A 338 -13.78 15.02 -13.57
N VAL A 339 -14.32 14.77 -14.76
CA VAL A 339 -14.74 13.41 -15.16
C VAL A 339 -13.55 12.44 -15.17
N GLY A 340 -12.39 12.88 -15.69
CA GLY A 340 -11.16 12.08 -15.69
C GLY A 340 -10.70 11.74 -14.29
N PHE A 341 -10.66 12.75 -13.40
CA PHE A 341 -10.33 12.57 -12.00
C PHE A 341 -11.24 11.55 -11.29
N TYR A 342 -12.57 11.70 -11.46
CA TYR A 342 -13.53 10.80 -10.84
C TYR A 342 -13.36 9.34 -11.29
N LYS A 343 -13.13 9.11 -12.59
CA LYS A 343 -12.87 7.77 -13.12
C LYS A 343 -11.57 7.18 -12.56
N GLU A 344 -10.52 7.98 -12.47
CA GLU A 344 -9.23 7.54 -11.95
C GLU A 344 -9.30 7.24 -10.44
N LEU A 345 -10.04 8.06 -9.68
CA LEU A 345 -10.31 7.81 -8.26
C LEU A 345 -11.10 6.51 -8.06
N ASN A 346 -12.17 6.27 -8.85
CA ASN A 346 -12.91 5.01 -8.80
C ASN A 346 -12.01 3.81 -9.14
N SER A 347 -11.17 3.91 -10.17
CA SER A 347 -10.24 2.85 -10.55
C SER A 347 -9.26 2.51 -9.42
N TYR A 348 -8.75 3.52 -8.70
CA TYR A 348 -7.92 3.31 -7.51
C TYR A 348 -8.69 2.58 -6.40
N ILE A 349 -9.94 2.97 -6.16
CA ILE A 349 -10.76 2.35 -5.11
C ILE A 349 -11.13 0.92 -5.48
N ASP A 350 -11.36 0.62 -6.76
CA ASP A 350 -11.66 -0.72 -7.25
C ASP A 350 -10.43 -1.65 -7.24
N ASP A 351 -9.20 -1.10 -7.22
CA ASP A 351 -8.01 -1.93 -7.14
C ASP A 351 -8.09 -2.89 -5.94
N ILE A 352 -7.78 -4.17 -6.18
CA ILE A 352 -7.91 -5.24 -5.18
C ILE A 352 -7.04 -4.99 -3.94
N ASN A 353 -6.00 -4.16 -4.05
CA ASN A 353 -5.07 -3.83 -2.98
C ASN A 353 -5.46 -2.57 -2.19
N THR A 354 -6.52 -1.88 -2.59
CA THR A 354 -7.04 -0.74 -1.83
C THR A 354 -7.70 -1.21 -0.54
N ALA A 355 -7.50 -0.45 0.53
CA ALA A 355 -7.96 -0.82 1.87
C ALA A 355 -9.49 -1.02 1.90
N THR A 356 -9.93 -2.05 2.61
CA THR A 356 -11.35 -2.40 2.76
C THR A 356 -12.18 -1.23 3.31
N SER A 357 -11.62 -0.41 4.21
CA SER A 357 -12.29 0.78 4.76
C SER A 357 -12.61 1.82 3.69
N VAL A 358 -11.69 2.03 2.74
CA VAL A 358 -11.88 2.95 1.61
C VAL A 358 -12.99 2.46 0.70
N LYS A 359 -12.97 1.16 0.33
CA LYS A 359 -14.00 0.54 -0.51
C LYS A 359 -15.39 0.59 0.12
N LYS A 360 -15.51 0.27 1.42
CA LYS A 360 -16.77 0.32 2.15
C LYS A 360 -17.35 1.73 2.22
N LEU A 361 -16.50 2.73 2.53
CA LEU A 361 -16.93 4.11 2.57
C LEU A 361 -17.39 4.60 1.18
N TRP A 362 -16.65 4.24 0.12
CA TRP A 362 -17.01 4.55 -1.26
C TRP A 362 -18.38 3.97 -1.63
N GLN A 363 -18.63 2.71 -1.30
CA GLN A 363 -19.93 2.07 -1.51
C GLN A 363 -21.06 2.78 -0.75
N GLN A 364 -20.82 3.17 0.52
CA GLN A 364 -21.79 3.92 1.32
C GLN A 364 -22.15 5.28 0.70
N LEU A 365 -21.13 6.05 0.26
CA LEU A 365 -21.33 7.36 -0.36
C LEU A 365 -22.13 7.30 -1.66
N HIS A 366 -22.09 6.17 -2.38
CA HIS A 366 -22.85 5.96 -3.61
C HIS A 366 -24.22 5.31 -3.39
N SER A 367 -24.45 4.66 -2.25
CA SER A 367 -25.73 4.04 -1.90
C SER A 367 -26.75 5.04 -1.33
N GLN A 368 -26.32 6.26 -1.01
CA GLN A 368 -27.17 7.32 -0.43
C GLN A 368 -27.78 8.24 -1.51
N LYS A 369 -27.56 7.93 -2.79
CA LYS A 369 -28.24 8.55 -3.92
C LYS A 369 -29.50 7.75 -4.28
#